data_903d86fb2fa8a775077f782e4e21afe8
#
_entry.id   903d86fb2fa8a775077f782e4e21afe8
#
_cell.length_a   1.000
_cell.length_b   1.000
_cell.length_c   1.000
_cell.angle_alpha   90.00
_cell.angle_beta   90.00
_cell.angle_gamma   90.00
#
_symmetry.space_group_name_H-M   'P 1'
#
loop_
_entity.id
_entity.type
_entity.pdbx_description
1 polymer ?
#
loop_
_entity_poly.entity_id
_entity_poly.type
_entity_poly.pdbx_seq_one_letter_code
_entity_poly.pdbx_strand_id
1 'polypeptide(L)'
;MTTAPTTAMALPSRGRVGMACMIITESALFTIFVVAYLYYIGKSLSGPYPRQVLDLPVLATVALLSSSITITLAVRALRGAQHGAFNLWWFATIALGAFFLGATAVEWDHLIYQHNLTIWTNLFGTTYYTLVGFHAGHVTIGLLLLGLVLIFSLAGAVRTAHAERVEVLSWYWHFVDAVWVVVFTVVYVIGR
;
A
#
# COMPACT_ATOMS: atom_id res chain seq x y z
N MET A 1 22.66 5.24 -50.18
CA MET A 1 21.79 4.34 -49.37
C MET A 1 22.03 4.64 -47.90
N THR A 2 21.22 5.49 -47.31
CA THR A 2 21.27 5.83 -45.88
C THR A 2 20.47 4.77 -45.12
N THR A 3 21.16 3.88 -44.41
CA THR A 3 20.50 2.94 -43.49
C THR A 3 19.93 3.71 -42.30
N ALA A 4 18.60 3.77 -42.21
CA ALA A 4 17.93 4.29 -41.02
C ALA A 4 18.36 3.50 -39.79
N PRO A 5 18.65 4.16 -38.62
CA PRO A 5 18.97 3.46 -37.41
C PRO A 5 17.73 2.68 -36.95
N THR A 6 17.82 1.37 -36.95
CA THR A 6 16.87 0.47 -36.28
C THR A 6 16.90 0.81 -34.79
N THR A 7 15.91 1.54 -34.31
CA THR A 7 15.66 1.74 -32.86
C THR A 7 15.35 0.36 -32.27
N ALA A 8 16.39 -0.33 -31.80
CA ALA A 8 16.21 -1.55 -31.01
C ALA A 8 15.40 -1.16 -29.77
N MET A 9 14.16 -1.64 -29.68
CA MET A 9 13.31 -1.48 -28.50
C MET A 9 14.05 -2.14 -27.32
N ALA A 10 14.57 -1.32 -26.41
CA ALA A 10 15.22 -1.81 -25.21
C ALA A 10 14.21 -2.62 -24.38
N LEU A 11 14.49 -3.90 -24.18
CA LEU A 11 13.66 -4.77 -23.36
C LEU A 11 13.61 -4.24 -21.91
N PRO A 12 12.44 -4.32 -21.23
CA PRO A 12 12.32 -3.89 -19.84
C PRO A 12 13.27 -4.70 -18.95
N SER A 13 13.81 -4.09 -17.90
CA SER A 13 14.70 -4.77 -16.99
C SER A 13 13.97 -5.93 -16.26
N ARG A 14 14.72 -6.95 -15.88
CA ARG A 14 14.19 -8.13 -15.16
C ARG A 14 13.44 -7.72 -13.89
N GLY A 15 13.89 -6.67 -13.18
CA GLY A 15 13.25 -6.14 -11.99
C GLY A 15 11.86 -5.55 -12.28
N ARG A 16 11.71 -4.81 -13.38
CA ARG A 16 10.41 -4.23 -13.81
C ARG A 16 9.42 -5.33 -14.18
N VAL A 17 9.87 -6.33 -14.93
CA VAL A 17 9.01 -7.47 -15.31
C VAL A 17 8.57 -8.24 -14.07
N GLY A 18 9.50 -8.58 -13.17
CA GLY A 18 9.17 -9.28 -11.93
C GLY A 18 8.16 -8.51 -11.06
N MET A 19 8.36 -7.20 -10.90
CA MET A 19 7.41 -6.35 -10.14
C MET A 19 6.04 -6.28 -10.81
N ALA A 20 5.98 -6.15 -12.14
CA ALA A 20 4.72 -6.15 -12.86
C ALA A 20 3.96 -7.48 -12.69
N CYS A 21 4.64 -8.62 -12.81
CA CYS A 21 4.04 -9.93 -12.56
C CYS A 21 3.53 -10.04 -11.13
N MET A 22 4.29 -9.58 -10.13
CA MET A 22 3.86 -9.59 -8.73
C MET A 22 2.61 -8.71 -8.53
N ILE A 23 2.58 -7.49 -9.07
CA ILE A 23 1.40 -6.60 -8.98
C ILE A 23 0.16 -7.28 -9.59
N ILE A 24 0.30 -7.97 -10.72
CA ILE A 24 -0.82 -8.67 -11.38
C ILE A 24 -1.35 -9.81 -10.48
N THR A 25 -0.47 -10.63 -9.93
CA THR A 25 -0.87 -11.75 -9.06
C THR A 25 -1.51 -11.27 -7.76
N GLU A 26 -0.94 -10.23 -7.13
CA GLU A 26 -1.50 -9.65 -5.92
C GLU A 26 -2.83 -8.94 -6.18
N SER A 27 -2.99 -8.28 -7.34
CA SER A 27 -4.27 -7.69 -7.74
C SER A 27 -5.36 -8.74 -7.86
N ALA A 28 -5.05 -9.91 -8.45
CA ALA A 28 -5.99 -11.03 -8.53
C ALA A 28 -6.39 -11.54 -7.14
N LEU A 29 -5.43 -11.67 -6.23
CA LEU A 29 -5.67 -12.10 -4.86
C LEU A 29 -6.54 -11.11 -4.08
N PHE A 30 -6.24 -9.81 -4.14
CA PHE A 30 -7.09 -8.78 -3.53
C PHE A 30 -8.50 -8.76 -4.12
N THR A 31 -8.64 -8.99 -5.42
CA THR A 31 -9.96 -9.08 -6.07
C THR A 31 -10.81 -10.18 -5.46
N ILE A 32 -10.24 -11.33 -5.12
CA ILE A 32 -10.96 -12.42 -4.45
C ILE A 32 -11.51 -11.95 -3.09
N PHE A 33 -10.71 -11.28 -2.27
CA PHE A 33 -11.16 -10.78 -0.96
C PHE A 33 -12.20 -9.67 -1.09
N VAL A 34 -12.05 -8.76 -2.06
CA VAL A 34 -13.03 -7.71 -2.35
C VAL A 34 -14.37 -8.32 -2.78
N VAL A 35 -14.35 -9.29 -3.68
CA VAL A 35 -15.56 -9.99 -4.12
C VAL A 35 -16.21 -10.75 -2.96
N ALA A 36 -15.42 -11.42 -2.13
CA ALA A 36 -15.91 -12.10 -0.94
C ALA A 36 -16.58 -11.11 0.03
N TYR A 37 -15.95 -9.96 0.30
CA TYR A 37 -16.53 -8.91 1.14
C TYR A 37 -17.88 -8.43 0.58
N LEU A 38 -17.93 -8.06 -0.71
CA LEU A 38 -19.16 -7.62 -1.39
C LEU A 38 -20.26 -8.67 -1.38
N TYR A 39 -19.90 -9.94 -1.56
CA TYR A 39 -20.86 -11.05 -1.54
C TYR A 39 -21.50 -11.23 -0.16
N TYR A 40 -20.76 -11.02 0.92
CA TYR A 40 -21.23 -11.20 2.29
C TYR A 40 -21.80 -9.94 2.95
N ILE A 41 -21.79 -8.78 2.27
CA ILE A 41 -22.45 -7.55 2.78
C ILE A 41 -23.92 -7.86 3.12
N GLY A 42 -24.32 -7.47 4.32
CA GLY A 42 -25.71 -7.60 4.79
C GLY A 42 -26.15 -9.03 5.14
N LYS A 43 -25.27 -10.03 5.03
CA LYS A 43 -25.58 -11.44 5.32
C LYS A 43 -25.23 -11.88 6.75
N SER A 44 -24.70 -10.98 7.58
CA SER A 44 -24.48 -11.27 9.00
C SER A 44 -25.83 -11.41 9.74
N LEU A 45 -26.02 -12.57 10.38
CA LEU A 45 -27.24 -12.88 11.13
C LEU A 45 -27.32 -12.20 12.50
N SER A 46 -26.17 -11.74 13.01
CA SER A 46 -26.04 -11.05 14.30
C SER A 46 -25.07 -9.87 14.17
N GLY A 47 -25.29 -8.78 14.97
CA GLY A 47 -24.39 -7.62 15.02
C GLY A 47 -23.08 -7.91 15.76
N PRO A 48 -22.14 -6.95 15.81
CA PRO A 48 -22.25 -5.57 15.31
C PRO A 48 -22.23 -5.44 13.79
N TYR A 49 -22.96 -4.43 13.26
CA TYR A 49 -23.05 -4.18 11.82
C TYR A 49 -22.11 -3.03 11.40
N PRO A 50 -21.63 -2.97 10.13
CA PRO A 50 -20.68 -1.97 9.66
C PRO A 50 -21.08 -0.53 10.01
N ARG A 51 -22.34 -0.15 9.79
CA ARG A 51 -22.85 1.21 10.05
C ARG A 51 -22.79 1.64 11.52
N GLN A 52 -22.70 0.71 12.43
CA GLN A 52 -22.72 0.97 13.87
C GLN A 52 -21.31 1.14 14.45
N VAL A 53 -20.30 0.57 13.80
CA VAL A 53 -18.96 0.43 14.38
C VAL A 53 -17.82 1.01 13.53
N LEU A 54 -18.03 1.24 12.22
CA LEU A 54 -17.01 1.79 11.36
C LEU A 54 -17.10 3.31 11.27
N ASP A 55 -16.04 3.99 11.65
CA ASP A 55 -15.80 5.39 11.35
C ASP A 55 -14.97 5.53 10.07
N LEU A 56 -15.13 6.68 9.37
CA LEU A 56 -14.35 6.94 8.15
C LEU A 56 -12.90 7.31 8.52
N PRO A 57 -11.89 6.50 8.19
CA PRO A 57 -10.49 6.79 8.49
C PRO A 57 -9.91 7.83 7.52
N VAL A 58 -10.52 9.03 7.45
CA VAL A 58 -10.17 10.06 6.47
C VAL A 58 -8.71 10.52 6.63
N LEU A 59 -8.29 10.81 7.86
CA LEU A 59 -6.91 11.27 8.11
C LEU A 59 -5.86 10.22 7.73
N ALA A 60 -6.12 8.96 8.09
CA ALA A 60 -5.23 7.85 7.74
C ALA A 60 -5.17 7.66 6.21
N THR A 61 -6.32 7.75 5.54
CA THR A 61 -6.40 7.66 4.07
C THR A 61 -5.63 8.80 3.40
N VAL A 62 -5.83 10.05 3.84
CA VAL A 62 -5.09 11.21 3.29
C VAL A 62 -3.59 11.07 3.53
N ALA A 63 -3.16 10.61 4.71
CA ALA A 63 -1.75 10.36 5.00
C ALA A 63 -1.16 9.31 4.06
N LEU A 64 -1.84 8.17 3.88
CA LEU A 64 -1.37 7.10 3.01
C LEU A 64 -1.28 7.57 1.54
N LEU A 65 -2.32 8.22 1.01
CA LEU A 65 -2.31 8.75 -0.36
C LEU A 65 -1.25 9.85 -0.56
N SER A 66 -1.01 10.69 0.46
CA SER A 66 0.07 11.68 0.42
C SER A 66 1.44 11.02 0.34
N SER A 67 1.60 9.81 0.88
CA SER A 67 2.86 9.05 0.80
C SER A 67 3.24 8.67 -0.63
N SER A 68 2.28 8.49 -1.52
CA SER A 68 2.51 8.32 -2.97
C SER A 68 3.18 9.53 -3.62
N ILE A 69 2.86 10.74 -3.15
CA ILE A 69 3.51 11.97 -3.64
C ILE A 69 4.94 12.02 -3.12
N THR A 70 5.15 11.79 -1.82
CA THR A 70 6.48 11.87 -1.21
C THR A 70 7.46 10.84 -1.77
N ILE A 71 7.02 9.61 -2.03
CA ILE A 71 7.89 8.58 -2.64
C ILE A 71 8.27 8.95 -4.08
N THR A 72 7.36 9.55 -4.84
CA THR A 72 7.64 10.04 -6.18
C THR A 72 8.68 11.16 -6.16
N LEU A 73 8.58 12.10 -5.21
CA LEU A 73 9.55 13.17 -5.01
C LEU A 73 10.93 12.61 -4.60
N ALA A 74 10.95 11.57 -3.75
CA ALA A 74 12.17 10.90 -3.36
C ALA A 74 12.89 10.27 -4.57
N VAL A 75 12.17 9.50 -5.40
CA VAL A 75 12.75 8.89 -6.61
C VAL A 75 13.30 9.95 -7.56
N ARG A 76 12.59 11.08 -7.75
CA ARG A 76 13.06 12.19 -8.57
C ARG A 76 14.34 12.82 -7.99
N ALA A 77 14.39 13.04 -6.68
CA ALA A 77 15.57 13.58 -5.99
C ALA A 77 16.79 12.66 -6.17
N LEU A 78 16.62 11.33 -6.06
CA LEU A 78 17.68 10.37 -6.27
C LEU A 78 18.23 10.41 -7.71
N ARG A 79 17.36 10.52 -8.71
CA ARG A 79 17.76 10.69 -10.11
C ARG A 79 18.52 11.98 -10.35
N GLY A 80 18.17 13.06 -9.62
CA GLY A 80 18.88 14.33 -9.63
C GLY A 80 20.15 14.37 -8.76
N ALA A 81 20.62 13.24 -8.25
CA ALA A 81 21.78 13.11 -7.34
C ALA A 81 21.66 13.94 -6.04
N GLN A 82 20.44 14.28 -5.62
CA GLN A 82 20.13 15.05 -4.41
C GLN A 82 19.86 14.10 -3.23
N HIS A 83 20.92 13.48 -2.69
CA HIS A 83 20.78 12.45 -1.64
C HIS A 83 20.11 12.95 -0.35
N GLY A 84 20.34 14.20 0.05
CA GLY A 84 19.66 14.80 1.22
C GLY A 84 18.15 14.90 1.03
N ALA A 85 17.71 15.42 -0.13
CA ALA A 85 16.29 15.51 -0.47
C ALA A 85 15.65 14.12 -0.63
N PHE A 86 16.39 13.15 -1.21
CA PHE A 86 15.94 11.75 -1.27
C PHE A 86 15.65 11.20 0.12
N ASN A 87 16.59 11.28 1.05
CA ASN A 87 16.42 10.76 2.41
C ASN A 87 15.26 11.43 3.15
N LEU A 88 15.07 12.75 2.98
CA LEU A 88 13.97 13.48 3.58
C LEU A 88 12.61 13.01 3.08
N TRP A 89 12.42 12.95 1.77
CA TRP A 89 11.15 12.52 1.18
C TRP A 89 10.87 11.04 1.42
N TRP A 90 11.93 10.21 1.41
CA TRP A 90 11.81 8.79 1.70
C TRP A 90 11.41 8.53 3.15
N PHE A 91 12.00 9.25 4.10
CA PHE A 91 11.61 9.22 5.50
C PHE A 91 10.16 9.71 5.70
N ALA A 92 9.77 10.79 5.01
CA ALA A 92 8.38 11.27 5.06
C ALA A 92 7.39 10.20 4.58
N THR A 93 7.73 9.44 3.52
CA THR A 93 6.91 8.31 3.06
C THR A 93 6.74 7.26 4.16
N ILE A 94 7.84 6.86 4.81
CA ILE A 94 7.81 5.88 5.90
C ILE A 94 6.96 6.40 7.07
N ALA A 95 7.12 7.66 7.47
CA ALA A 95 6.37 8.26 8.56
C ALA A 95 4.86 8.30 8.28
N LEU A 96 4.45 8.66 7.05
CA LEU A 96 3.04 8.68 6.64
C LEU A 96 2.44 7.26 6.59
N GLY A 97 3.17 6.29 6.07
CA GLY A 97 2.73 4.89 6.05
C GLY A 97 2.65 4.28 7.46
N ALA A 98 3.60 4.60 8.33
CA ALA A 98 3.58 4.16 9.73
C ALA A 98 2.42 4.80 10.50
N PHE A 99 2.11 6.08 10.22
CA PHE A 99 0.94 6.76 10.78
C PHE A 99 -0.36 6.05 10.37
N PHE A 100 -0.51 5.69 9.09
CA PHE A 100 -1.65 4.92 8.61
C PHE A 100 -1.79 3.58 9.35
N LEU A 101 -0.70 2.83 9.48
CA LEU A 101 -0.71 1.53 10.16
C LEU A 101 -1.05 1.68 11.65
N GLY A 102 -0.51 2.71 12.31
CA GLY A 102 -0.85 3.04 13.71
C GLY A 102 -2.32 3.41 13.88
N ALA A 103 -2.88 4.22 12.98
CA ALA A 103 -4.30 4.56 12.99
C ALA A 103 -5.20 3.33 12.80
N THR A 104 -4.82 2.42 11.89
CA THR A 104 -5.53 1.14 11.70
C THR A 104 -5.45 0.26 12.95
N ALA A 105 -4.31 0.21 13.63
CA ALA A 105 -4.18 -0.54 14.88
C ALA A 105 -5.07 0.03 15.99
N VAL A 106 -5.17 1.34 16.11
CA VAL A 106 -6.07 2.02 17.07
C VAL A 106 -7.54 1.75 16.72
N GLU A 107 -7.91 1.79 15.44
CA GLU A 107 -9.27 1.43 14.99
C GLU A 107 -9.60 -0.02 15.37
N TRP A 108 -8.69 -0.95 15.17
CA TRP A 108 -8.89 -2.36 15.54
C TRP A 108 -9.00 -2.56 17.04
N ASP A 109 -8.18 -1.87 17.84
CA ASP A 109 -8.28 -1.89 19.30
C ASP A 109 -9.69 -1.46 19.74
N HIS A 110 -10.20 -0.36 19.19
CA HIS A 110 -11.54 0.13 19.45
C HIS A 110 -12.63 -0.87 19.04
N LEU A 111 -12.52 -1.48 17.85
CA LEU A 111 -13.48 -2.47 17.35
C LEU A 111 -13.51 -3.73 18.22
N ILE A 112 -12.35 -4.21 18.66
CA ILE A 112 -12.23 -5.44 19.46
C ILE A 112 -12.73 -5.20 20.89
N TYR A 113 -12.25 -4.16 21.57
CA TYR A 113 -12.49 -3.97 23.01
C TYR A 113 -13.79 -3.23 23.32
N GLN A 114 -14.26 -2.33 22.45
CA GLN A 114 -15.48 -1.57 22.71
C GLN A 114 -16.72 -2.17 22.02
N HIS A 115 -16.53 -2.74 20.81
CA HIS A 115 -17.65 -3.31 20.05
C HIS A 115 -17.67 -4.85 20.06
N ASN A 116 -16.71 -5.51 20.70
CA ASN A 116 -16.56 -6.97 20.69
C ASN A 116 -16.56 -7.57 19.29
N LEU A 117 -16.10 -6.79 18.29
CA LEU A 117 -15.98 -7.26 16.92
C LEU A 117 -14.61 -7.90 16.71
N THR A 118 -14.61 -9.19 16.50
CA THR A 118 -13.42 -9.97 16.18
C THR A 118 -13.59 -10.69 14.84
N ILE A 119 -12.55 -11.30 14.34
CA ILE A 119 -12.61 -12.12 13.12
C ILE A 119 -13.61 -13.29 13.24
N TRP A 120 -13.93 -13.72 14.47
CA TRP A 120 -14.81 -14.86 14.76
C TRP A 120 -16.25 -14.45 15.12
N THR A 121 -16.53 -13.15 15.26
CA THR A 121 -17.81 -12.68 15.78
C THR A 121 -18.95 -12.91 14.78
N ASN A 122 -18.77 -12.56 13.51
CA ASN A 122 -19.76 -12.71 12.47
C ASN A 122 -19.12 -12.61 11.07
N LEU A 123 -19.89 -12.80 10.00
CA LEU A 123 -19.41 -12.74 8.63
C LEU A 123 -18.79 -11.39 8.27
N PHE A 124 -19.33 -10.29 8.78
CA PHE A 124 -18.75 -8.96 8.60
C PHE A 124 -17.35 -8.89 9.24
N GLY A 125 -17.20 -9.27 10.50
CA GLY A 125 -15.90 -9.30 11.18
C GLY A 125 -14.88 -10.16 10.41
N THR A 126 -15.27 -11.38 10.00
CA THR A 126 -14.39 -12.26 9.24
C THR A 126 -13.92 -11.62 7.94
N THR A 127 -14.82 -11.07 7.12
CA THR A 127 -14.46 -10.51 5.81
C THR A 127 -13.71 -9.16 5.94
N TYR A 128 -14.09 -8.33 6.92
CA TYR A 128 -13.42 -7.06 7.22
C TYR A 128 -11.97 -7.28 7.65
N TYR A 129 -11.75 -8.07 8.72
CA TYR A 129 -10.39 -8.32 9.21
C TYR A 129 -9.52 -9.06 8.20
N THR A 130 -10.10 -9.94 7.38
CA THR A 130 -9.34 -10.62 6.32
C THR A 130 -8.89 -9.62 5.26
N LEU A 131 -9.80 -8.79 4.73
CA LEU A 131 -9.47 -7.85 3.64
C LEU A 131 -8.55 -6.72 4.12
N VAL A 132 -8.91 -6.03 5.21
CA VAL A 132 -8.13 -4.91 5.76
C VAL A 132 -6.81 -5.42 6.36
N GLY A 133 -6.82 -6.59 7.01
CA GLY A 133 -5.62 -7.19 7.60
C GLY A 133 -4.62 -7.65 6.55
N PHE A 134 -5.09 -8.22 5.45
CA PHE A 134 -4.23 -8.57 4.33
C PHE A 134 -3.59 -7.32 3.71
N HIS A 135 -4.36 -6.24 3.56
CA HIS A 135 -3.82 -4.96 3.13
C HIS A 135 -2.80 -4.39 4.13
N ALA A 136 -3.10 -4.37 5.43
CA ALA A 136 -2.18 -3.90 6.48
C ALA A 136 -0.88 -4.71 6.50
N GLY A 137 -0.95 -6.02 6.21
CA GLY A 137 0.23 -6.87 6.01
C GLY A 137 1.11 -6.39 4.86
N HIS A 138 0.51 -6.01 3.72
CA HIS A 138 1.24 -5.45 2.57
C HIS A 138 1.88 -4.10 2.88
N VAL A 139 1.16 -3.21 3.58
CA VAL A 139 1.72 -1.93 4.07
C VAL A 139 2.93 -2.20 4.98
N THR A 140 2.83 -3.16 5.89
CA THR A 140 3.93 -3.54 6.80
C THR A 140 5.15 -4.03 6.02
N ILE A 141 4.98 -4.93 5.06
CA ILE A 141 6.07 -5.40 4.19
C ILE A 141 6.68 -4.23 3.43
N GLY A 142 5.86 -3.34 2.88
CA GLY A 142 6.30 -2.13 2.20
C GLY A 142 7.15 -1.25 3.11
N LEU A 143 6.71 -0.97 4.34
CA LEU A 143 7.46 -0.18 5.32
C LEU A 143 8.80 -0.81 5.69
N LEU A 144 8.86 -2.14 5.83
CA LEU A 144 10.12 -2.84 6.08
C LEU A 144 11.09 -2.68 4.91
N LEU A 145 10.61 -2.82 3.67
CA LEU A 145 11.44 -2.62 2.47
C LEU A 145 11.89 -1.16 2.32
N LEU A 146 11.01 -0.19 2.56
CA LEU A 146 11.37 1.23 2.56
C LEU A 146 12.39 1.56 3.67
N GLY A 147 12.21 1.00 4.87
CA GLY A 147 13.15 1.14 5.98
C GLY A 147 14.54 0.58 5.64
N LEU A 148 14.59 -0.58 5.00
CA LEU A 148 15.84 -1.18 4.54
C LEU A 148 16.59 -0.27 3.55
N VAL A 149 15.88 0.29 2.56
CA VAL A 149 16.46 1.25 1.60
C VAL A 149 16.97 2.51 2.32
N LEU A 150 16.22 3.03 3.31
CA LEU A 150 16.67 4.19 4.09
C LEU A 150 17.98 3.90 4.83
N ILE A 151 18.07 2.74 5.50
CA ILE A 151 19.29 2.32 6.20
C ILE A 151 20.48 2.27 5.24
N PHE A 152 20.33 1.64 4.08
CA PHE A 152 21.38 1.59 3.06
C PHE A 152 21.72 2.98 2.50
N SER A 153 20.73 3.88 2.39
CA SER A 153 20.97 5.25 1.93
C SER A 153 21.78 6.05 2.94
N LEU A 154 21.44 5.96 4.22
CA LEU A 154 22.16 6.62 5.31
C LEU A 154 23.59 6.07 5.46
N ALA A 155 23.80 4.80 5.15
CA ALA A 155 25.14 4.18 5.07
C ALA A 155 25.93 4.56 3.81
N GLY A 156 25.38 5.42 2.92
CA GLY A 156 26.06 5.84 1.68
C GLY A 156 26.09 4.78 0.56
N ALA A 157 25.36 3.67 0.73
CA ALA A 157 25.33 2.58 -0.23
C ALA A 157 24.38 2.83 -1.42
N VAL A 158 23.38 3.73 -1.27
CA VAL A 158 22.45 4.09 -2.34
C VAL A 158 23.02 5.24 -3.18
N ARG A 159 23.21 4.96 -4.47
CA ARG A 159 23.73 5.91 -5.47
C ARG A 159 22.72 6.10 -6.58
N THR A 160 22.90 7.12 -7.42
CA THR A 160 22.07 7.39 -8.61
C THR A 160 21.96 6.17 -9.54
N ALA A 161 23.00 5.34 -9.63
CA ALA A 161 22.98 4.08 -10.38
C ALA A 161 21.90 3.09 -9.88
N HIS A 162 21.44 3.21 -8.63
CA HIS A 162 20.40 2.37 -8.05
C HIS A 162 18.98 2.95 -8.22
N ALA A 163 18.83 4.12 -8.87
CA ALA A 163 17.55 4.81 -9.01
C ALA A 163 16.46 3.93 -9.65
N GLU A 164 16.82 3.08 -10.61
CA GLU A 164 15.87 2.16 -11.23
C GLU A 164 15.33 1.11 -10.22
N ARG A 165 16.18 0.57 -9.36
CA ARG A 165 15.77 -0.41 -8.33
C ARG A 165 14.86 0.23 -7.29
N VAL A 166 15.18 1.45 -6.88
CA VAL A 166 14.36 2.24 -5.95
C VAL A 166 13.02 2.61 -6.57
N GLU A 167 13.00 2.93 -7.87
CA GLU A 167 11.77 3.17 -8.62
C GLU A 167 10.88 1.93 -8.70
N VAL A 168 11.45 0.75 -8.97
CA VAL A 168 10.69 -0.52 -8.99
C VAL A 168 10.04 -0.77 -7.62
N LEU A 169 10.74 -0.45 -6.52
CA LEU A 169 10.14 -0.54 -5.19
C LEU A 169 9.01 0.49 -4.98
N SER A 170 9.14 1.70 -5.55
CA SER A 170 8.04 2.68 -5.49
C SER A 170 6.79 2.21 -6.23
N TRP A 171 6.90 1.38 -7.27
CA TRP A 171 5.74 0.77 -7.93
C TRP A 171 4.96 -0.14 -6.98
N TYR A 172 5.66 -0.91 -6.14
CA TYR A 172 5.02 -1.71 -5.10
C TYR A 172 4.22 -0.81 -4.13
N TRP A 173 4.82 0.30 -3.68
CA TRP A 173 4.15 1.24 -2.77
C TRP A 173 2.91 1.85 -3.40
N HIS A 174 3.00 2.32 -4.64
CA HIS A 174 1.84 2.86 -5.38
C HIS A 174 0.74 1.81 -5.58
N PHE A 175 1.11 0.55 -5.81
CA PHE A 175 0.16 -0.55 -5.88
C PHE A 175 -0.58 -0.72 -4.54
N VAL A 176 0.12 -0.73 -3.43
CA VAL A 176 -0.47 -0.82 -2.08
C VAL A 176 -1.44 0.35 -1.85
N ASP A 177 -1.06 1.59 -2.18
CA ASP A 177 -1.93 2.76 -2.08
C ASP A 177 -3.18 2.66 -2.97
N ALA A 178 -3.02 2.16 -4.20
CA ALA A 178 -4.15 1.95 -5.12
C ALA A 178 -5.13 0.89 -4.59
N VAL A 179 -4.62 -0.19 -4.02
CA VAL A 179 -5.44 -1.22 -3.36
C VAL A 179 -6.21 -0.62 -2.19
N TRP A 180 -5.59 0.29 -1.40
CA TRP A 180 -6.29 0.97 -0.31
C TRP A 180 -7.50 1.77 -0.79
N VAL A 181 -7.39 2.47 -1.92
CA VAL A 181 -8.53 3.21 -2.49
C VAL A 181 -9.70 2.28 -2.78
N VAL A 182 -9.43 1.08 -3.30
CA VAL A 182 -10.46 0.06 -3.53
C VAL A 182 -11.04 -0.45 -2.21
N VAL A 183 -10.18 -0.82 -1.26
CA VAL A 183 -10.59 -1.30 0.08
C VAL A 183 -11.41 -0.25 0.80
N PHE A 184 -10.95 1.00 0.84
CA PHE A 184 -11.68 2.11 1.44
C PHE A 184 -13.07 2.30 0.82
N THR A 185 -13.15 2.30 -0.51
CA THR A 185 -14.43 2.46 -1.21
C THR A 185 -15.37 1.31 -0.88
N VAL A 186 -14.89 0.08 -0.93
CA VAL A 186 -15.73 -1.11 -0.72
C VAL A 186 -16.17 -1.25 0.75
N VAL A 187 -15.28 -1.00 1.69
CA VAL A 187 -15.55 -1.23 3.12
C VAL A 187 -16.28 -0.05 3.76
N TYR A 188 -15.80 1.17 3.52
CA TYR A 188 -16.27 2.36 4.25
C TYR A 188 -17.30 3.20 3.49
N VAL A 189 -17.40 3.06 2.16
CA VAL A 189 -18.39 3.80 1.36
C VAL A 189 -19.57 2.91 0.97
N ILE A 190 -19.31 1.71 0.43
CA ILE A 190 -20.37 0.79 -0.05
C ILE A 190 -20.86 -0.11 1.10
N GLY A 191 -19.94 -0.65 1.90
CA GLY A 191 -20.21 -1.65 2.94
C GLY A 191 -20.78 -1.09 4.25
N ARG A 192 -20.75 0.22 4.41
CA ARG A 192 -21.24 0.94 5.60
C ARG A 192 -22.74 1.25 5.55
#